data_a51dd518af5f6d1bb087e191ee127513
#
_entry.id   a51dd518af5f6d1bb087e191ee127513
#
_cell.length_a   1.000
_cell.length_b   1.000
_cell.length_c   1.000
_cell.angle_alpha   90.00
_cell.angle_beta   90.00
_cell.angle_gamma   90.00
#
_symmetry.space_group_name_H-M   'P 1'
#
loop_
_entity.id
_entity.type
_entity.pdbx_description
1 polymer ?
#
loop_
_entity_poly.entity_id
_entity_poly.type
_entity_poly.pdbx_seq_one_letter_code
_entity_poly.pdbx_strand_id
1 'polypeptide(L)'
;MTFKVPFLADAQLESAAQELLRRYTKWKGEPPRPPIPVDVIAEGVLGLTLEMNELRAKLGKSDVLGATWLDEALIVIDSALEGNEGRYCFTLGHELGHWQLHRPLREMDKVTFPLFSREPGEKAGPAIVCRDGQRDSAEIQADKFAALLLMPASDVRAAVKVVTGEPLAIANFAARRKAGERIAELREFAAEVIAKGGFTNVSNQAMQIRLETLKLVVDGAQGRLAF
;
A
#
# COMPACT_ATOMS: atom_id res chain seq x y z
N MET A 1 8.27 -22.29 3.22
CA MET A 1 8.43 -21.90 4.64
C MET A 1 7.73 -20.54 4.80
N THR A 2 6.84 -20.42 5.77
CA THR A 2 6.17 -19.15 6.06
C THR A 2 7.15 -18.25 6.82
N PHE A 3 7.52 -17.12 6.24
CA PHE A 3 8.41 -16.17 6.89
C PHE A 3 7.66 -15.46 8.03
N LYS A 4 8.11 -15.67 9.26
CA LYS A 4 7.49 -15.03 10.43
C LYS A 4 8.02 -13.60 10.57
N VAL A 5 7.14 -12.63 10.40
CA VAL A 5 7.45 -11.22 10.66
C VAL A 5 6.96 -10.81 12.06
N PRO A 6 7.66 -9.90 12.75
CA PRO A 6 7.16 -9.34 14.01
C PRO A 6 5.89 -8.54 13.75
N PHE A 7 5.02 -8.44 14.76
CA PHE A 7 3.87 -7.56 14.69
C PHE A 7 4.32 -6.09 14.65
N LEU A 8 3.79 -5.34 13.68
CA LEU A 8 3.95 -3.88 13.59
C LEU A 8 2.60 -3.20 13.83
N ALA A 9 2.58 -2.26 14.77
CA ALA A 9 1.41 -1.44 15.01
C ALA A 9 1.18 -0.46 13.83
N ASP A 10 -0.06 -0.03 13.62
CA ASP A 10 -0.41 0.88 12.52
C ASP A 10 0.43 2.17 12.53
N ALA A 11 0.76 2.71 13.73
CA ALA A 11 1.64 3.87 13.85
C ALA A 11 3.08 3.62 13.34
N GLN A 12 3.59 2.39 13.48
CA GLN A 12 4.92 2.03 12.98
C GLN A 12 4.90 1.92 11.45
N LEU A 13 3.84 1.35 10.89
CA LEU A 13 3.65 1.28 9.43
C LEU A 13 3.48 2.69 8.82
N GLU A 14 2.69 3.56 9.47
CA GLU A 14 2.55 4.96 9.07
C GLU A 14 3.90 5.71 9.11
N SER A 15 4.68 5.51 10.18
CA SER A 15 6.03 6.11 10.31
C SER A 15 6.97 5.61 9.20
N ALA A 16 6.93 4.34 8.84
CA ALA A 16 7.74 3.78 7.77
C ALA A 16 7.37 4.35 6.39
N ALA A 17 6.07 4.48 6.10
CA ALA A 17 5.60 5.10 4.86
C ALA A 17 6.00 6.59 4.79
N GLN A 18 5.82 7.34 5.88
CA GLN A 18 6.24 8.75 5.96
C GLN A 18 7.75 8.92 5.82
N GLU A 19 8.56 7.99 6.37
CA GLU A 19 10.01 8.02 6.18
C GLU A 19 10.39 7.88 4.71
N LEU A 20 9.74 6.99 3.97
CA LEU A 20 9.98 6.84 2.55
C LEU A 20 9.62 8.12 1.77
N LEU A 21 8.49 8.76 2.10
CA LEU A 21 8.11 10.05 1.50
C LEU A 21 9.10 11.18 1.86
N ARG A 22 9.66 11.18 3.08
CA ARG A 22 10.73 12.12 3.46
C ARG A 22 12.01 11.89 2.67
N ARG A 23 12.37 10.63 2.42
CA ARG A 23 13.52 10.28 1.57
C ARG A 23 13.31 10.77 0.13
N TYR A 24 12.11 10.62 -0.41
CA TYR A 24 11.75 11.20 -1.71
C TYR A 24 11.91 12.72 -1.69
N THR A 25 11.38 13.41 -0.68
CA THR A 25 11.52 14.86 -0.54
C THR A 25 12.98 15.30 -0.52
N LYS A 26 13.83 14.59 0.22
CA LYS A 26 15.28 14.86 0.25
C LYS A 26 15.96 14.63 -1.09
N TRP A 27 15.55 13.60 -1.82
CA TRP A 27 16.12 13.27 -3.13
C TRP A 27 15.66 14.21 -4.23
N LYS A 28 14.34 14.54 -4.26
CA LYS A 28 13.73 15.37 -5.31
C LYS A 28 13.88 16.88 -5.03
N GLY A 29 13.99 17.29 -3.76
CA GLY A 29 13.98 18.69 -3.33
C GLY A 29 12.60 19.24 -3.00
N GLU A 30 11.54 18.48 -3.24
CA GLU A 30 10.15 18.86 -2.95
C GLU A 30 9.35 17.63 -2.48
N PRO A 31 8.31 17.81 -1.63
CA PRO A 31 7.48 16.71 -1.19
C PRO A 31 6.65 16.14 -2.34
N PRO A 32 6.41 14.81 -2.36
CA PRO A 32 5.51 14.22 -3.34
C PRO A 32 4.08 14.74 -3.11
N ARG A 33 3.32 14.84 -4.17
CA ARG A 33 1.89 15.17 -4.15
C ARG A 33 1.10 14.05 -4.82
N PRO A 34 -0.15 13.81 -4.43
CA PRO A 34 -0.99 12.87 -5.15
C PRO A 34 -1.15 13.24 -6.65
N PRO A 35 -1.13 12.27 -7.56
CA PRO A 35 -0.90 10.85 -7.30
C PRO A 35 0.55 10.60 -6.87
N ILE A 36 0.76 9.84 -5.78
CA ILE A 36 2.11 9.55 -5.27
C ILE A 36 2.88 8.74 -6.32
N PRO A 37 4.06 9.23 -6.78
CA PRO A 37 4.83 8.62 -7.86
C PRO A 37 5.64 7.42 -7.35
N VAL A 38 4.98 6.28 -7.14
CA VAL A 38 5.61 5.08 -6.51
C VAL A 38 6.69 4.46 -7.37
N ASP A 39 6.59 4.55 -8.69
CA ASP A 39 7.61 4.16 -9.66
C ASP A 39 8.89 4.98 -9.51
N VAL A 40 8.76 6.31 -9.47
CA VAL A 40 9.88 7.22 -9.24
C VAL A 40 10.52 6.99 -7.86
N ILE A 41 9.70 6.67 -6.84
CA ILE A 41 10.21 6.32 -5.50
C ILE A 41 11.00 5.01 -5.56
N ALA A 42 10.49 4.00 -6.26
CA ALA A 42 11.16 2.71 -6.40
C ALA A 42 12.52 2.86 -7.09
N GLU A 43 12.55 3.48 -8.26
CA GLU A 43 13.77 3.61 -9.06
C GLU A 43 14.71 4.69 -8.52
N GLY A 44 14.20 5.92 -8.29
CA GLY A 44 15.03 7.08 -7.96
C GLY A 44 15.48 7.11 -6.49
N VAL A 45 14.62 6.73 -5.55
CA VAL A 45 14.92 6.81 -4.11
C VAL A 45 15.51 5.51 -3.56
N LEU A 46 15.00 4.38 -4.04
CA LEU A 46 15.39 3.05 -3.55
C LEU A 46 16.41 2.36 -4.43
N GLY A 47 16.62 2.83 -5.67
CA GLY A 47 17.56 2.24 -6.63
C GLY A 47 17.12 0.85 -7.10
N LEU A 48 15.80 0.62 -7.14
CA LEU A 48 15.22 -0.63 -7.59
C LEU A 48 15.08 -0.64 -9.11
N THR A 49 15.22 -1.81 -9.70
CA THR A 49 14.81 -2.04 -11.09
C THR A 49 13.35 -2.44 -11.11
N LEU A 50 12.55 -1.83 -11.98
CA LEU A 50 11.16 -2.20 -12.21
C LEU A 50 11.01 -2.86 -13.57
N GLU A 51 10.34 -3.99 -13.61
CA GLU A 51 9.96 -4.69 -14.83
C GLU A 51 8.46 -4.98 -14.84
N MET A 52 7.88 -4.98 -16.04
CA MET A 52 6.56 -5.53 -16.29
C MET A 52 6.72 -6.77 -17.18
N ASN A 53 6.15 -7.91 -16.74
CA ASN A 53 6.35 -9.18 -17.43
C ASN A 53 5.14 -10.10 -17.22
N GLU A 54 4.99 -11.15 -18.01
CA GLU A 54 3.99 -12.23 -17.82
C GLU A 54 4.36 -13.08 -16.58
N LEU A 55 4.28 -12.48 -15.41
CA LEU A 55 4.76 -13.06 -14.16
C LEU A 55 4.01 -14.34 -13.78
N ARG A 56 2.70 -14.38 -14.02
CA ARG A 56 1.85 -15.55 -13.78
C ARG A 56 2.29 -16.76 -14.58
N ALA A 57 2.56 -16.56 -15.87
CA ALA A 57 3.06 -17.61 -16.76
C ALA A 57 4.47 -18.06 -16.33
N LYS A 58 5.34 -17.10 -16.01
CA LYS A 58 6.74 -17.36 -15.64
C LYS A 58 6.87 -18.13 -14.32
N LEU A 59 5.98 -17.90 -13.36
CA LEU A 59 5.98 -18.55 -12.03
C LEU A 59 5.01 -19.75 -11.96
N GLY A 60 4.19 -20.00 -12.99
CA GLY A 60 3.19 -21.06 -12.99
C GLY A 60 2.09 -20.85 -11.93
N LYS A 61 1.76 -19.59 -11.60
CA LYS A 61 0.81 -19.23 -10.56
C LYS A 61 -0.12 -18.13 -11.04
N SER A 62 -1.42 -18.43 -11.11
CA SER A 62 -2.44 -17.52 -11.67
C SER A 62 -2.81 -16.33 -10.77
N ASP A 63 -2.45 -16.39 -9.48
CA ASP A 63 -2.80 -15.43 -8.45
C ASP A 63 -1.69 -14.41 -8.14
N VAL A 64 -0.55 -14.47 -8.85
CA VAL A 64 0.60 -13.57 -8.64
C VAL A 64 0.40 -12.27 -9.40
N LEU A 65 0.55 -11.14 -8.70
CA LEU A 65 0.44 -9.79 -9.26
C LEU A 65 1.76 -9.03 -9.25
N GLY A 66 2.62 -9.32 -8.29
CA GLY A 66 3.94 -8.74 -8.14
C GLY A 66 4.90 -9.72 -7.50
N ALA A 67 6.19 -9.47 -7.63
CA ALA A 67 7.22 -10.25 -6.96
C ALA A 67 8.51 -9.45 -6.81
N THR A 68 9.18 -9.63 -5.69
CA THR A 68 10.43 -8.94 -5.36
C THR A 68 11.60 -9.90 -5.25
N TRP A 69 12.67 -9.63 -6.00
CA TRP A 69 13.98 -10.28 -5.92
C TRP A 69 14.91 -9.40 -5.09
N LEU A 70 15.08 -9.73 -3.81
CA LEU A 70 15.81 -8.88 -2.85
C LEU A 70 17.29 -8.74 -3.19
N ASP A 71 17.93 -9.81 -3.66
CA ASP A 71 19.36 -9.83 -3.97
C ASP A 71 19.69 -9.07 -5.27
N GLU A 72 18.71 -8.97 -6.17
CA GLU A 72 18.84 -8.30 -7.47
C GLU A 72 18.30 -6.86 -7.45
N ALA A 73 17.73 -6.43 -6.32
CA ALA A 73 17.03 -5.15 -6.19
C ALA A 73 15.98 -4.96 -7.32
N LEU A 74 15.25 -6.04 -7.65
CA LEU A 74 14.31 -6.10 -8.76
C LEU A 74 12.90 -6.33 -8.24
N ILE A 75 11.95 -5.54 -8.75
CA ILE A 75 10.50 -5.77 -8.62
C ILE A 75 9.94 -6.02 -10.01
N VAL A 76 9.16 -7.10 -10.14
CA VAL A 76 8.43 -7.40 -11.37
C VAL A 76 6.93 -7.35 -11.08
N ILE A 77 6.20 -6.60 -11.89
CA ILE A 77 4.73 -6.50 -11.84
C ILE A 77 4.14 -7.27 -13.02
N ASP A 78 3.04 -7.98 -12.78
CA ASP A 78 2.38 -8.77 -13.83
C ASP A 78 1.76 -7.86 -14.90
N SER A 79 2.03 -8.18 -16.18
CA SER A 79 1.56 -7.40 -17.32
C SER A 79 0.03 -7.34 -17.45
N ALA A 80 -0.72 -8.24 -16.80
CA ALA A 80 -2.17 -8.16 -16.72
C ALA A 80 -2.69 -6.92 -15.97
N LEU A 81 -1.81 -6.18 -15.28
CA LEU A 81 -2.14 -4.90 -14.64
C LEU A 81 -1.95 -3.69 -15.56
N GLU A 82 -1.47 -3.89 -16.79
CA GLU A 82 -1.36 -2.83 -17.80
C GLU A 82 -2.72 -2.18 -18.04
N GLY A 83 -2.77 -0.85 -18.02
CA GLY A 83 -4.01 -0.08 -18.15
C GLY A 83 -4.87 0.01 -16.89
N ASN A 84 -4.50 -0.66 -15.79
CA ASN A 84 -5.15 -0.54 -14.48
C ASN A 84 -4.23 0.15 -13.46
N GLU A 85 -4.08 1.46 -13.60
CA GLU A 85 -3.12 2.26 -12.83
C GLU A 85 -3.29 2.11 -11.31
N GLY A 86 -4.53 2.15 -10.82
CA GLY A 86 -4.79 2.01 -9.39
C GLY A 86 -4.33 0.66 -8.81
N ARG A 87 -4.53 -0.43 -9.57
CA ARG A 87 -4.10 -1.76 -9.15
C ARG A 87 -2.58 -1.92 -9.31
N TYR A 88 -2.02 -1.39 -10.39
CA TYR A 88 -0.57 -1.34 -10.61
C TYR A 88 0.14 -0.63 -9.45
N CYS A 89 -0.27 0.61 -9.14
CA CYS A 89 0.35 1.40 -8.09
C CYS A 89 0.18 0.77 -6.70
N PHE A 90 -0.98 0.14 -6.43
CA PHE A 90 -1.18 -0.58 -5.17
C PHE A 90 -0.25 -1.80 -5.07
N THR A 91 -0.14 -2.59 -6.14
CA THR A 91 0.77 -3.75 -6.17
C THR A 91 2.23 -3.32 -6.03
N LEU A 92 2.65 -2.28 -6.73
CA LEU A 92 4.01 -1.74 -6.57
C LEU A 92 4.23 -1.21 -5.14
N GLY A 93 3.28 -0.46 -4.58
CA GLY A 93 3.34 0.00 -3.19
C GLY A 93 3.42 -1.15 -2.17
N HIS A 94 2.75 -2.27 -2.45
CA HIS A 94 2.81 -3.50 -1.66
C HIS A 94 4.23 -4.13 -1.72
N GLU A 95 4.82 -4.26 -2.90
CA GLU A 95 6.19 -4.75 -3.06
C GLU A 95 7.22 -3.82 -2.37
N LEU A 96 6.99 -2.50 -2.42
CA LEU A 96 7.78 -1.53 -1.65
C LEU A 96 7.60 -1.73 -0.14
N GLY A 97 6.43 -2.15 0.32
CA GLY A 97 6.18 -2.56 1.71
C GLY A 97 7.06 -3.72 2.11
N HIS A 98 7.13 -4.77 1.29
CA HIS A 98 8.05 -5.89 1.52
C HIS A 98 9.50 -5.45 1.53
N TRP A 99 9.89 -4.58 0.63
CA TRP A 99 11.25 -4.03 0.57
C TRP A 99 11.62 -3.24 1.82
N GLN A 100 10.75 -2.37 2.30
CA GLN A 100 11.01 -1.49 3.44
C GLN A 100 10.93 -2.22 4.78
N LEU A 101 9.94 -3.11 4.95
CA LEU A 101 9.62 -3.70 6.24
C LEU A 101 10.27 -5.08 6.43
N HIS A 102 10.39 -5.88 5.38
CA HIS A 102 10.71 -7.29 5.50
C HIS A 102 12.10 -7.65 4.98
N ARG A 103 12.66 -6.88 4.05
CA ARG A 103 14.05 -7.09 3.58
C ARG A 103 15.08 -7.08 4.71
N PRO A 104 15.08 -6.12 5.65
CA PRO A 104 16.07 -6.11 6.74
C PRO A 104 16.02 -7.38 7.60
N LEU A 105 14.84 -7.94 7.82
CA LEU A 105 14.66 -9.17 8.59
C LEU A 105 15.25 -10.38 7.87
N ARG A 106 15.10 -10.46 6.53
CA ARG A 106 15.70 -11.51 5.72
C ARG A 106 17.22 -11.42 5.64
N GLU A 107 17.75 -10.22 5.60
CA GLU A 107 19.19 -10.00 5.66
C GLU A 107 19.76 -10.45 7.02
N MET A 108 19.07 -10.18 8.12
CA MET A 108 19.45 -10.69 9.45
C MET A 108 19.42 -12.22 9.52
N ASP A 109 18.40 -12.86 8.95
CA ASP A 109 18.32 -14.33 8.90
C ASP A 109 19.48 -14.95 8.12
N LYS A 110 19.92 -14.35 7.01
CA LYS A 110 21.10 -14.80 6.26
C LYS A 110 22.38 -14.74 7.10
N VAL A 111 22.52 -13.73 7.97
CA VAL A 111 23.69 -13.56 8.87
C VAL A 111 23.62 -14.55 10.03
N THR A 112 22.44 -14.82 10.55
CA THR A 112 22.23 -15.70 11.72
C THR A 112 22.31 -17.19 11.36
N PHE A 113 21.96 -17.57 10.12
CA PHE A 113 21.92 -18.96 9.65
C PHE A 113 22.69 -19.17 8.33
N PRO A 114 24.02 -19.03 8.31
CA PRO A 114 24.82 -19.17 7.09
C PRO A 114 24.81 -20.57 6.47
N LEU A 115 24.25 -21.58 7.16
CA LEU A 115 24.20 -23.00 6.73
C LEU A 115 23.18 -23.28 5.62
N PHE A 116 22.36 -22.32 5.22
CA PHE A 116 21.38 -22.44 4.13
C PHE A 116 21.78 -21.65 2.88
N SER A 117 23.07 -21.56 2.58
CA SER A 117 23.57 -21.02 1.32
C SER A 117 23.14 -21.93 0.17
N ARG A 118 22.63 -21.29 -0.89
CA ARG A 118 22.24 -21.98 -2.15
C ARG A 118 23.45 -22.65 -2.79
N GLU A 119 23.17 -23.76 -3.48
CA GLU A 119 24.14 -24.36 -4.40
C GLU A 119 24.56 -23.34 -5.47
N PRO A 120 25.87 -23.28 -5.81
CA PRO A 120 26.37 -22.39 -6.87
C PRO A 120 25.73 -22.74 -8.20
N GLY A 121 24.96 -21.79 -8.79
CA GLY A 121 24.32 -21.95 -10.11
C GLY A 121 22.80 -22.02 -10.10
N GLU A 122 22.14 -22.08 -8.97
CA GLU A 122 20.68 -22.04 -8.87
C GLU A 122 20.19 -20.57 -9.02
N LYS A 123 19.44 -20.29 -10.08
CA LYS A 123 18.80 -18.97 -10.25
C LYS A 123 17.82 -18.73 -9.11
N ALA A 124 18.02 -17.64 -8.38
CA ALA A 124 17.13 -17.27 -7.32
C ALA A 124 15.70 -17.04 -7.83
N GLY A 125 14.75 -17.83 -7.36
CA GLY A 125 13.34 -17.45 -7.48
C GLY A 125 13.06 -16.17 -6.67
N PRO A 126 11.91 -15.51 -6.90
CA PRO A 126 11.56 -14.32 -6.13
C PRO A 126 11.55 -14.64 -4.63
N ALA A 127 12.11 -13.73 -3.84
CA ALA A 127 12.17 -13.89 -2.40
C ALA A 127 10.77 -13.73 -1.77
N ILE A 128 9.95 -12.89 -2.38
CA ILE A 128 8.59 -12.57 -1.97
C ILE A 128 7.71 -12.54 -3.21
N VAL A 129 6.49 -13.05 -3.09
CA VAL A 129 5.50 -13.13 -4.18
C VAL A 129 4.16 -12.66 -3.64
N CYS A 130 3.68 -11.54 -4.13
CA CYS A 130 2.35 -11.03 -3.82
C CYS A 130 1.29 -11.88 -4.52
N ARG A 131 0.36 -12.43 -3.75
CA ARG A 131 -0.75 -13.24 -4.24
C ARG A 131 -2.09 -12.61 -3.86
N ASP A 132 -3.03 -12.70 -4.79
CA ASP A 132 -4.41 -12.31 -4.51
C ASP A 132 -5.01 -13.29 -3.47
N GLY A 133 -5.42 -12.77 -2.30
CA GLY A 133 -6.09 -13.53 -1.24
C GLY A 133 -5.22 -14.19 -0.15
N GLN A 134 -3.90 -14.11 -0.23
CA GLN A 134 -3.04 -14.59 0.87
C GLN A 134 -3.04 -13.59 2.04
N ARG A 135 -3.27 -14.06 3.27
CA ARG A 135 -3.40 -13.21 4.47
C ARG A 135 -2.44 -13.64 5.58
N ASP A 136 -1.17 -13.77 5.30
CA ASP A 136 -0.20 -13.85 6.40
C ASP A 136 0.14 -12.44 6.94
N SER A 137 0.85 -12.39 8.06
CA SER A 137 1.16 -11.12 8.73
C SER A 137 2.00 -10.19 7.86
N ALA A 138 2.88 -10.72 7.01
CA ALA A 138 3.72 -9.93 6.13
C ALA A 138 2.89 -9.28 5.02
N GLU A 139 1.97 -10.02 4.41
CA GLU A 139 1.06 -9.52 3.39
C GLU A 139 0.15 -8.40 3.93
N ILE A 140 -0.41 -8.60 5.14
CA ILE A 140 -1.24 -7.57 5.79
C ILE A 140 -0.44 -6.29 6.06
N GLN A 141 0.81 -6.41 6.48
CA GLN A 141 1.68 -5.25 6.71
C GLN A 141 2.03 -4.54 5.40
N ALA A 142 2.32 -5.29 4.32
CA ALA A 142 2.61 -4.74 3.01
C ALA A 142 1.38 -4.04 2.40
N ASP A 143 0.18 -4.62 2.51
CA ASP A 143 -1.07 -3.99 2.08
C ASP A 143 -1.34 -2.67 2.81
N LYS A 144 -1.17 -2.67 4.14
CA LYS A 144 -1.31 -1.45 4.93
C LYS A 144 -0.28 -0.41 4.55
N PHE A 145 0.98 -0.81 4.39
CA PHE A 145 2.05 0.10 3.96
C PHE A 145 1.72 0.75 2.61
N ALA A 146 1.27 -0.04 1.61
CA ALA A 146 0.86 0.48 0.31
C ALA A 146 -0.24 1.54 0.44
N ALA A 147 -1.28 1.26 1.23
CA ALA A 147 -2.37 2.21 1.47
C ALA A 147 -1.90 3.51 2.15
N LEU A 148 -0.97 3.38 3.12
CA LEU A 148 -0.41 4.51 3.85
C LEU A 148 0.52 5.36 2.97
N LEU A 149 1.29 4.71 2.09
CA LEU A 149 2.18 5.37 1.14
C LEU A 149 1.40 6.14 0.07
N LEU A 150 0.41 5.49 -0.56
CA LEU A 150 -0.38 6.08 -1.65
C LEU A 150 -1.36 7.15 -1.17
N MET A 151 -1.80 7.08 0.08
CA MET A 151 -2.78 7.98 0.67
C MET A 151 -2.27 8.57 2.00
N PRO A 152 -1.25 9.46 1.96
CA PRO A 152 -0.72 10.09 3.17
C PRO A 152 -1.82 10.81 3.93
N ALA A 153 -1.83 10.69 5.27
CA ALA A 153 -2.91 11.22 6.10
C ALA A 153 -3.08 12.74 5.96
N SER A 154 -1.99 13.49 5.80
CA SER A 154 -2.00 14.94 5.56
C SER A 154 -2.77 15.32 4.30
N ASP A 155 -2.49 14.60 3.20
CA ASP A 155 -3.06 14.92 1.90
C ASP A 155 -4.54 14.52 1.82
N VAL A 156 -4.91 13.35 2.41
CA VAL A 156 -6.31 12.95 2.52
C VAL A 156 -7.11 13.94 3.36
N ARG A 157 -6.57 14.40 4.52
CA ARG A 157 -7.23 15.42 5.36
C ARG A 157 -7.35 16.76 4.63
N ALA A 158 -6.33 17.16 3.89
CA ALA A 158 -6.38 18.37 3.07
C ALA A 158 -7.47 18.28 1.99
N ALA A 159 -7.57 17.13 1.30
CA ALA A 159 -8.62 16.92 0.31
C ALA A 159 -10.03 16.94 0.92
N VAL A 160 -10.24 16.27 2.06
CA VAL A 160 -11.51 16.31 2.80
C VAL A 160 -11.89 17.74 3.21
N LYS A 161 -10.90 18.53 3.66
CA LYS A 161 -11.14 19.93 4.03
C LYS A 161 -11.60 20.76 2.82
N VAL A 162 -11.16 20.43 1.61
CA VAL A 162 -11.60 21.09 0.38
C VAL A 162 -13.02 20.65 -0.02
N VAL A 163 -13.37 19.37 0.22
CA VAL A 163 -14.66 18.80 -0.21
C VAL A 163 -15.80 19.22 0.73
N THR A 164 -15.64 19.01 2.05
CA THR A 164 -16.72 19.24 3.04
C THR A 164 -16.34 20.20 4.16
N GLY A 165 -15.05 20.50 4.34
CA GLY A 165 -14.57 21.27 5.49
C GLY A 165 -14.42 20.47 6.77
N GLU A 166 -15.20 19.41 6.95
CA GLU A 166 -15.29 18.58 8.17
C GLU A 166 -15.50 17.10 7.79
N PRO A 167 -15.36 16.15 8.76
CA PRO A 167 -15.67 14.74 8.52
C PRO A 167 -17.12 14.53 8.08
N LEU A 168 -17.35 13.59 7.16
CA LEU A 168 -18.68 13.24 6.67
C LEU A 168 -19.49 12.52 7.76
N ALA A 169 -20.63 13.05 8.14
CA ALA A 169 -21.57 12.41 9.05
C ALA A 169 -22.59 11.56 8.26
N ILE A 170 -22.63 10.25 8.52
CA ILE A 170 -23.57 9.32 7.89
C ILE A 170 -24.47 8.72 8.98
N ALA A 171 -25.78 8.79 8.80
CA ALA A 171 -26.74 8.24 9.76
C ALA A 171 -26.59 6.71 9.89
N ASN A 172 -26.52 6.22 11.13
CA ASN A 172 -26.37 4.81 11.48
C ASN A 172 -25.15 4.13 10.79
N PHE A 173 -24.09 4.87 10.55
CA PHE A 173 -22.91 4.41 9.81
C PHE A 173 -22.37 3.08 10.34
N ALA A 174 -22.13 2.99 11.66
CA ALA A 174 -21.58 1.79 12.28
C ALA A 174 -22.47 0.56 12.10
N ALA A 175 -23.80 0.72 12.24
CA ALA A 175 -24.77 -0.37 12.06
C ALA A 175 -24.83 -0.84 10.59
N ARG A 176 -24.88 0.11 9.65
CA ARG A 176 -24.91 -0.18 8.20
C ARG A 176 -23.62 -0.88 7.75
N ARG A 177 -22.46 -0.46 8.24
CA ARG A 177 -21.17 -1.14 7.97
C ARG A 177 -21.14 -2.56 8.54
N LYS A 178 -21.62 -2.76 9.77
CA LYS A 178 -21.70 -4.09 10.39
C LYS A 178 -22.63 -5.03 9.63
N ALA A 179 -23.68 -4.50 9.03
CA ALA A 179 -24.61 -5.25 8.16
C ALA A 179 -24.03 -5.54 6.77
N GLY A 180 -22.83 -5.08 6.43
CA GLY A 180 -22.20 -5.27 5.13
C GLY A 180 -22.82 -4.41 4.01
N GLU A 181 -23.55 -3.34 4.36
CA GLU A 181 -24.19 -2.47 3.39
C GLU A 181 -23.17 -1.71 2.54
N ARG A 182 -23.48 -1.58 1.25
CA ARG A 182 -22.76 -0.69 0.33
C ARG A 182 -23.30 0.73 0.50
N ILE A 183 -22.60 1.54 1.29
CA ILE A 183 -23.01 2.89 1.66
C ILE A 183 -22.71 3.84 0.50
N ALA A 184 -23.76 4.30 -0.19
CA ALA A 184 -23.62 5.15 -1.37
C ALA A 184 -22.96 6.49 -1.03
N GLU A 185 -23.35 7.11 0.07
CA GLU A 185 -22.79 8.39 0.56
C GLU A 185 -21.28 8.32 0.78
N LEU A 186 -20.79 7.21 1.34
CA LEU A 186 -19.35 6.99 1.53
C LEU A 186 -18.62 6.83 0.20
N ARG A 187 -19.24 6.11 -0.75
CA ARG A 187 -18.66 5.89 -2.08
C ARG A 187 -18.57 7.19 -2.88
N GLU A 188 -19.60 8.03 -2.83
CA GLU A 188 -19.63 9.34 -3.49
C GLU A 188 -18.60 10.27 -2.86
N PHE A 189 -18.56 10.34 -1.54
CA PHE A 189 -17.57 11.14 -0.81
C PHE A 189 -16.13 10.71 -1.14
N ALA A 190 -15.85 9.41 -1.17
CA ALA A 190 -14.55 8.91 -1.56
C ALA A 190 -14.18 9.31 -3.00
N ALA A 191 -15.14 9.30 -3.93
CA ALA A 191 -14.91 9.73 -5.30
C ALA A 191 -14.57 11.24 -5.38
N GLU A 192 -15.26 12.07 -4.61
CA GLU A 192 -14.97 13.52 -4.53
C GLU A 192 -13.59 13.78 -3.91
N VAL A 193 -13.23 13.09 -2.83
CA VAL A 193 -11.91 13.19 -2.20
C VAL A 193 -10.80 12.77 -3.17
N ILE A 194 -10.99 11.70 -3.92
CA ILE A 194 -10.07 11.28 -4.98
C ILE A 194 -9.89 12.37 -6.02
N ALA A 195 -11.00 12.89 -6.55
CA ALA A 195 -10.97 13.89 -7.62
C ALA A 195 -10.35 15.22 -7.15
N LYS A 196 -10.74 15.71 -5.98
CA LYS A 196 -10.23 17.00 -5.46
C LYS A 196 -8.82 16.91 -4.90
N GLY A 197 -8.44 15.75 -4.37
CA GLY A 197 -7.10 15.50 -3.83
C GLY A 197 -6.08 15.01 -4.87
N GLY A 198 -6.51 14.71 -6.10
CA GLY A 198 -5.63 14.24 -7.16
C GLY A 198 -5.17 12.78 -6.99
N PHE A 199 -5.88 11.96 -6.22
CA PHE A 199 -5.53 10.55 -5.96
C PHE A 199 -5.93 9.63 -7.14
N THR A 200 -5.48 9.94 -8.36
CA THR A 200 -5.90 9.20 -9.57
C THR A 200 -5.41 7.75 -9.61
N ASN A 201 -4.38 7.44 -8.84
CA ASN A 201 -3.76 6.12 -8.76
C ASN A 201 -4.24 5.24 -7.59
N VAL A 202 -5.40 5.57 -7.00
CA VAL A 202 -6.03 4.74 -5.95
C VAL A 202 -7.47 4.37 -6.30
N SER A 203 -7.91 3.21 -5.81
CA SER A 203 -9.30 2.80 -6.01
C SER A 203 -10.25 3.51 -5.05
N ASN A 204 -11.52 3.69 -5.46
CA ASN A 204 -12.55 4.23 -4.59
C ASN A 204 -12.71 3.43 -3.29
N GLN A 205 -12.62 2.09 -3.36
CA GLN A 205 -12.69 1.23 -2.18
C GLN A 205 -11.53 1.47 -1.21
N ALA A 206 -10.29 1.63 -1.71
CA ALA A 206 -9.13 1.93 -0.88
C ALA A 206 -9.31 3.28 -0.16
N MET A 207 -9.81 4.29 -0.87
CA MET A 207 -10.10 5.61 -0.28
C MET A 207 -11.19 5.52 0.79
N GLN A 208 -12.29 4.75 0.59
CA GLN A 208 -13.31 4.53 1.62
C GLN A 208 -12.69 3.99 2.92
N ILE A 209 -11.86 2.94 2.81
CA ILE A 209 -11.17 2.33 3.96
C ILE A 209 -10.25 3.36 4.64
N ARG A 210 -9.53 4.15 3.84
CA ARG A 210 -8.62 5.18 4.38
C ARG A 210 -9.37 6.28 5.13
N LEU A 211 -10.49 6.74 4.60
CA LEU A 211 -11.36 7.73 5.25
C LEU A 211 -11.89 7.23 6.61
N GLU A 212 -12.33 5.98 6.67
CA GLU A 212 -12.76 5.32 7.91
C GLU A 212 -11.60 5.23 8.93
N THR A 213 -10.43 4.75 8.48
CA THR A 213 -9.24 4.61 9.34
C THR A 213 -8.79 5.96 9.92
N LEU A 214 -8.89 7.03 9.14
CA LEU A 214 -8.55 8.39 9.55
C LEU A 214 -9.66 9.07 10.37
N LYS A 215 -10.80 8.38 10.63
CA LYS A 215 -11.98 8.92 11.31
C LYS A 215 -12.53 10.18 10.62
N LEU A 216 -12.47 10.20 9.29
CA LEU A 216 -13.03 11.26 8.44
C LEU A 216 -14.44 10.94 7.97
N VAL A 217 -15.00 9.84 8.46
CA VAL A 217 -16.42 9.46 8.39
C VAL A 217 -16.86 9.11 9.80
N VAL A 218 -17.96 9.70 10.23
CA VAL A 218 -18.50 9.55 11.60
C VAL A 218 -19.98 9.14 11.57
N ASP A 219 -20.44 8.52 12.65
CA ASP A 219 -21.87 8.21 12.81
C ASP A 219 -22.66 9.48 13.08
N GLY A 220 -23.61 9.81 12.19
CA GLY A 220 -24.42 11.02 12.30
C GLY A 220 -25.31 11.09 13.56
N ALA A 221 -25.58 9.96 14.21
CA ALA A 221 -26.28 9.94 15.51
C ALA A 221 -25.43 10.48 16.65
N GLN A 222 -24.10 10.44 16.54
CA GLN A 222 -23.14 10.95 17.54
C GLN A 222 -22.84 12.45 17.38
N GLY A 223 -23.08 13.03 16.21
CA GLY A 223 -22.77 14.43 15.91
C GLY A 223 -23.77 15.45 16.51
N ARG A 224 -24.85 15.01 17.15
CA ARG A 224 -25.89 15.89 17.72
C ARG A 224 -25.81 16.11 19.23
N LEU A 225 -24.73 15.67 19.90
CA LEU A 225 -24.56 15.82 21.35
C LEU A 225 -23.38 16.72 21.74
N ALA A 226 -23.00 17.67 20.89
CA ALA A 226 -22.05 18.74 21.26
C ALA A 226 -22.83 20.08 21.33
N PHE A 227 -23.48 20.35 22.46
CA PHE A 227 -23.85 21.67 22.92
C PHE A 227 -23.05 21.99 24.17
#